data_bee423d2860bc0132236a25dcb29643e
#
_entry.id   bee423d2860bc0132236a25dcb29643e
#
_cell.length_a   1.000
_cell.length_b   1.000
_cell.length_c   1.000
_cell.angle_alpha   90.00
_cell.angle_beta   90.00
_cell.angle_gamma   90.00
#
_symmetry.space_group_name_H-M   'P 1'
#
loop_
_entity.id
_entity.type
_entity.pdbx_description
1 polymer ?
#
loop_
_entity_poly.entity_id
_entity_poly.type
_entity_poly.pdbx_seq_one_letter_code
_entity_poly.pdbx_strand_id
1 'polypeptide(L)'
;MAGLSDVAGDERTARMVLSMLVEPNDPVTGRVLNGLGAMETLRLAEHDGAVVGLSTVDAQVWRDHFDAPAAKDIAARLDQAQQSGIQVLVPGDTNWPVALNDLGDLAPYVLWTRGASSFLSRPLQDFVTITGSRASTPYGDHVARELAASTAADERVVVAGGAYGIEGFAHQAALAAGGDTIAILANGVDRPYPAGHRDLLDRGADVGLLVSEVPPGAVPTRHRFIARGRLMAALASTTVIVEAAGRSGSLGVAQYAFELGRSVGAVPGPVTSAASVGPHRLLREGTASLVADSADLARLGKRGNARQVSAPRPQVDADRVRPATPEPTRSL
;
A
#
# COMPACT_ATOMS: atom_id res chain seq x y z
N MET A 1 10.76 26.33 -23.01
CA MET A 1 9.52 25.78 -22.39
C MET A 1 9.83 25.58 -20.92
N ALA A 2 8.86 25.89 -20.01
CA ALA A 2 9.07 25.61 -18.58
C ALA A 2 9.24 24.10 -18.40
N GLY A 3 10.25 23.68 -17.63
CA GLY A 3 10.47 22.29 -17.29
C GLY A 3 9.49 21.81 -16.22
N LEU A 4 9.47 20.50 -15.95
CA LEU A 4 8.65 19.93 -14.88
C LEU A 4 9.11 20.42 -13.50
N SER A 5 10.42 20.63 -13.33
CA SER A 5 11.00 21.23 -12.13
C SER A 5 10.57 22.69 -11.92
N ASP A 6 10.34 23.45 -13.01
CA ASP A 6 9.82 24.81 -12.93
C ASP A 6 8.35 24.84 -12.50
N VAL A 7 7.54 23.87 -12.99
CA VAL A 7 6.13 23.69 -12.57
C VAL A 7 6.03 23.27 -11.12
N ALA A 8 6.96 22.45 -10.66
CA ALA A 8 6.95 21.93 -9.29
C ALA A 8 7.14 23.06 -8.24
N GLY A 9 8.10 23.94 -8.45
CA GLY A 9 8.38 25.10 -7.58
C GLY A 9 8.92 24.78 -6.18
N ASP A 10 8.52 23.69 -5.57
CA ASP A 10 8.95 23.23 -4.25
C ASP A 10 8.98 21.70 -4.12
N GLU A 11 9.59 21.18 -3.04
CA GLU A 11 9.79 19.76 -2.77
C GLU A 11 8.46 18.98 -2.67
N ARG A 12 7.42 19.58 -2.07
CA ARG A 12 6.09 18.95 -1.94
C ARG A 12 5.45 18.75 -3.31
N THR A 13 5.41 19.83 -4.09
CA THR A 13 4.84 19.81 -5.44
C THR A 13 5.65 18.89 -6.35
N ALA A 14 6.99 18.84 -6.19
CA ALA A 14 7.84 17.93 -6.94
C ALA A 14 7.51 16.45 -6.65
N ARG A 15 7.22 16.08 -5.41
CA ARG A 15 6.75 14.74 -5.05
C ARG A 15 5.40 14.40 -5.65
N MET A 16 4.48 15.37 -5.69
CA MET A 16 3.19 15.22 -6.38
C MET A 16 3.40 14.97 -7.88
N VAL A 17 4.26 15.76 -8.51
CA VAL A 17 4.63 15.59 -9.94
C VAL A 17 5.26 14.22 -10.19
N LEU A 18 6.23 13.80 -9.38
CA LEU A 18 6.83 12.46 -9.49
C LEU A 18 5.77 11.35 -9.47
N SER A 19 4.78 11.44 -8.56
CA SER A 19 3.71 10.43 -8.49
C SER A 19 2.80 10.39 -9.74
N MET A 20 2.83 11.46 -10.57
CA MET A 20 2.09 11.54 -11.82
C MET A 20 2.86 11.00 -13.03
N LEU A 21 4.20 10.91 -12.90
CA LEU A 21 5.11 10.57 -13.99
C LEU A 21 5.65 9.15 -13.91
N VAL A 22 5.79 8.61 -12.70
CA VAL A 22 6.42 7.31 -12.47
C VAL A 22 5.46 6.38 -11.73
N GLU A 23 5.45 5.12 -12.14
CA GLU A 23 4.70 4.10 -11.42
C GLU A 23 5.24 3.92 -10.00
N PRO A 24 4.37 3.61 -9.02
CA PRO A 24 4.79 3.37 -7.65
C PRO A 24 5.67 2.13 -7.52
N ASN A 25 6.45 2.07 -6.41
CA ASN A 25 7.29 0.92 -6.09
C ASN A 25 8.47 0.75 -7.07
N ASP A 26 9.00 1.86 -7.59
CA ASP A 26 10.25 1.87 -8.35
C ASP A 26 11.45 2.15 -7.43
N PRO A 27 12.30 1.13 -7.15
CA PRO A 27 13.41 1.27 -6.21
C PRO A 27 14.52 2.21 -6.73
N VAL A 28 14.64 2.39 -8.04
CA VAL A 28 15.66 3.28 -8.62
C VAL A 28 15.27 4.73 -8.38
N THR A 29 14.03 5.10 -8.73
CA THR A 29 13.48 6.43 -8.45
C THR A 29 13.48 6.72 -6.93
N GLY A 30 13.08 5.74 -6.11
CA GLY A 30 13.09 5.91 -4.65
C GLY A 30 14.48 6.17 -4.09
N ARG A 31 15.51 5.49 -4.59
CA ARG A 31 16.92 5.72 -4.19
C ARG A 31 17.40 7.12 -4.57
N VAL A 32 17.15 7.55 -5.80
CA VAL A 32 17.50 8.90 -6.27
C VAL A 32 16.78 9.95 -5.43
N LEU A 33 15.48 9.79 -5.22
CA LEU A 33 14.65 10.66 -4.40
C LEU A 33 15.13 10.77 -2.94
N ASN A 34 15.49 9.64 -2.33
CA ASN A 34 16.00 9.62 -0.95
C ASN A 34 17.37 10.28 -0.81
N GLY A 35 18.19 10.20 -1.84
CA GLY A 35 19.53 10.80 -1.84
C GLY A 35 19.58 12.28 -2.19
N LEU A 36 18.72 12.75 -3.08
CA LEU A 36 18.85 14.07 -3.71
C LEU A 36 17.60 14.96 -3.54
N GLY A 37 16.48 14.42 -3.06
CA GLY A 37 15.19 15.11 -3.00
C GLY A 37 14.43 15.12 -4.33
N ALA A 38 13.15 15.54 -4.28
CA ALA A 38 12.25 15.43 -5.42
C ALA A 38 12.53 16.43 -6.51
N MET A 39 12.91 17.66 -6.15
CA MET A 39 13.27 18.71 -7.13
C MET A 39 14.44 18.29 -8.02
N GLU A 40 15.50 17.73 -7.40
CA GLU A 40 16.67 17.28 -8.16
C GLU A 40 16.36 16.00 -8.94
N THR A 41 15.55 15.10 -8.40
CA THR A 41 15.08 13.90 -9.11
C THR A 41 14.36 14.28 -10.41
N LEU A 42 13.47 15.28 -10.40
CA LEU A 42 12.81 15.79 -11.60
C LEU A 42 13.80 16.37 -12.60
N ARG A 43 14.76 17.19 -12.15
CA ARG A 43 15.80 17.76 -13.03
C ARG A 43 16.61 16.65 -13.73
N LEU A 44 17.03 15.64 -12.98
CA LEU A 44 17.80 14.51 -13.54
C LEU A 44 16.96 13.64 -14.49
N ALA A 45 15.64 13.61 -14.32
CA ALA A 45 14.74 12.92 -15.25
C ALA A 45 14.57 13.70 -16.58
N GLU A 46 14.63 15.04 -16.55
CA GLU A 46 14.44 15.89 -17.72
C GLU A 46 15.71 16.13 -18.53
N HIS A 47 16.89 15.95 -17.93
CA HIS A 47 18.17 16.35 -18.56
C HIS A 47 19.10 15.14 -18.71
N ASP A 48 19.79 15.09 -19.84
CA ASP A 48 20.86 14.12 -20.08
C ASP A 48 22.08 14.47 -19.20
N GLY A 49 22.23 13.78 -18.10
CA GLY A 49 23.32 13.98 -17.15
C GLY A 49 23.64 12.72 -16.36
N ALA A 50 24.76 12.73 -15.65
CA ALA A 50 25.10 11.63 -14.75
C ALA A 50 24.09 11.59 -13.57
N VAL A 51 23.57 10.39 -13.26
CA VAL A 51 22.76 10.13 -12.09
C VAL A 51 23.62 9.36 -11.09
N VAL A 52 23.74 9.88 -9.87
CA VAL A 52 24.59 9.26 -8.84
C VAL A 52 24.14 7.82 -8.58
N GLY A 53 25.08 6.88 -8.67
CA GLY A 53 24.82 5.45 -8.44
C GLY A 53 24.24 4.69 -9.64
N LEU A 54 24.10 5.32 -10.82
CA LEU A 54 23.70 4.67 -12.06
C LEU A 54 24.78 4.77 -13.13
N SER A 55 24.93 3.73 -13.95
CA SER A 55 25.70 3.84 -15.20
C SER A 55 24.95 4.75 -16.19
N THR A 56 25.64 5.22 -17.24
CA THR A 56 24.99 6.02 -18.30
C THR A 56 23.80 5.29 -18.94
N VAL A 57 23.96 3.98 -19.16
CA VAL A 57 22.89 3.14 -19.74
C VAL A 57 21.72 3.00 -18.76
N ASP A 58 21.99 2.69 -17.49
CA ASP A 58 20.93 2.55 -16.47
C ASP A 58 20.20 3.87 -16.22
N ALA A 59 20.92 5.01 -16.27
CA ALA A 59 20.33 6.33 -16.16
C ALA A 59 19.38 6.63 -17.33
N GLN A 60 19.72 6.20 -18.56
CA GLN A 60 18.83 6.35 -19.70
C GLN A 60 17.59 5.46 -19.55
N VAL A 61 17.76 4.18 -19.20
CA VAL A 61 16.64 3.27 -18.93
C VAL A 61 15.74 3.82 -17.83
N TRP A 62 16.30 4.39 -16.77
CA TRP A 62 15.54 5.02 -15.71
C TRP A 62 14.73 6.23 -16.22
N ARG A 63 15.31 7.10 -17.05
CA ARG A 63 14.59 8.23 -17.66
C ARG A 63 13.43 7.79 -18.55
N ASP A 64 13.61 6.70 -19.28
CA ASP A 64 12.57 6.15 -20.16
C ASP A 64 11.33 5.64 -19.37
N HIS A 65 11.43 5.47 -18.05
CA HIS A 65 10.28 5.14 -17.19
C HIS A 65 9.37 6.35 -16.87
N PHE A 66 9.85 7.58 -17.16
CA PHE A 66 9.04 8.77 -16.90
C PHE A 66 8.11 9.00 -18.09
N ASP A 67 6.80 8.87 -17.81
CA ASP A 67 5.78 9.35 -18.74
C ASP A 67 5.80 10.88 -18.70
N ALA A 68 6.25 11.52 -19.79
CA ALA A 68 6.50 12.96 -19.84
C ALA A 68 5.33 13.71 -20.53
N PRO A 69 4.17 13.91 -19.87
CA PRO A 69 3.13 14.79 -20.37
C PRO A 69 3.64 16.23 -20.40
N ALA A 70 3.01 17.08 -21.21
CA ALA A 70 3.39 18.47 -21.26
C ALA A 70 3.24 19.13 -19.86
N ALA A 71 4.18 20.04 -19.52
CA ALA A 71 4.19 20.72 -18.22
C ALA A 71 2.82 21.39 -17.88
N LYS A 72 2.12 21.95 -18.89
CA LYS A 72 0.78 22.51 -18.73
C LYS A 72 -0.28 21.48 -18.29
N ASP A 73 -0.14 20.22 -18.71
CA ASP A 73 -1.09 19.17 -18.34
C ASP A 73 -0.87 18.71 -16.89
N ILE A 74 0.38 18.73 -16.44
CA ILE A 74 0.73 18.51 -15.02
C ILE A 74 0.17 19.64 -14.15
N ALA A 75 0.37 20.91 -14.53
CA ALA A 75 -0.18 22.05 -13.80
C ALA A 75 -1.72 21.95 -13.67
N ALA A 76 -2.41 21.67 -14.76
CA ALA A 76 -3.87 21.47 -14.74
C ALA A 76 -4.32 20.33 -13.81
N ARG A 77 -3.58 19.21 -13.77
CA ARG A 77 -3.87 18.07 -12.87
C ARG A 77 -3.62 18.43 -11.41
N LEU A 78 -2.59 19.22 -11.10
CA LEU A 78 -2.33 19.73 -9.75
C LEU A 78 -3.48 20.62 -9.28
N ASP A 79 -3.89 21.60 -10.10
CA ASP A 79 -5.01 22.50 -9.82
C ASP A 79 -6.31 21.71 -9.59
N GLN A 80 -6.59 20.72 -10.44
CA GLN A 80 -7.77 19.86 -10.28
C GLN A 80 -7.75 19.08 -8.96
N ALA A 81 -6.60 18.54 -8.58
CA ALA A 81 -6.44 17.83 -7.32
C ALA A 81 -6.71 18.75 -6.12
N GLN A 82 -6.18 19.96 -6.13
CA GLN A 82 -6.41 20.96 -5.08
C GLN A 82 -7.89 21.35 -4.97
N GLN A 83 -8.59 21.54 -6.10
CA GLN A 83 -10.00 21.90 -6.13
C GLN A 83 -10.94 20.78 -5.68
N SER A 84 -10.50 19.53 -5.75
CA SER A 84 -11.32 18.35 -5.41
C SER A 84 -11.41 18.03 -3.91
N GLY A 85 -10.74 18.81 -3.04
CA GLY A 85 -10.67 18.56 -1.60
C GLY A 85 -9.82 17.35 -1.20
N ILE A 86 -9.04 16.81 -2.14
CA ILE A 86 -8.08 15.74 -1.87
C ILE A 86 -6.88 16.33 -1.14
N GLN A 87 -6.55 15.75 -0.01
CA GLN A 87 -5.39 16.15 0.77
C GLN A 87 -4.14 15.39 0.28
N VAL A 88 -2.98 16.03 0.46
CA VAL A 88 -1.68 15.47 0.10
C VAL A 88 -0.79 15.43 1.32
N LEU A 89 -0.18 14.29 1.57
CA LEU A 89 0.83 14.11 2.62
C LEU A 89 2.18 13.74 1.98
N VAL A 90 3.24 14.37 2.48
CA VAL A 90 4.63 14.05 2.12
C VAL A 90 5.43 13.72 3.38
N PRO A 91 6.57 13.02 3.27
CA PRO A 91 7.46 12.81 4.40
C PRO A 91 7.79 14.10 5.14
N GLY A 92 7.61 14.11 6.47
CA GLY A 92 7.80 15.28 7.32
C GLY A 92 6.51 16.00 7.72
N ASP A 93 5.37 15.71 7.09
CA ASP A 93 4.08 16.23 7.55
C ASP A 93 3.66 15.60 8.89
N THR A 94 2.90 16.34 9.69
CA THR A 94 2.42 15.88 11.00
C THR A 94 1.64 14.57 10.94
N ASN A 95 0.84 14.39 9.88
CA ASN A 95 0.04 13.18 9.67
C ASN A 95 0.74 12.14 8.77
N TRP A 96 2.01 12.35 8.40
CA TRP A 96 2.75 11.33 7.65
C TRP A 96 2.99 10.10 8.52
N PRO A 97 2.56 8.89 8.09
CA PRO A 97 2.79 7.68 8.86
C PRO A 97 4.26 7.25 8.76
N VAL A 98 5.04 7.56 9.78
CA VAL A 98 6.50 7.27 9.81
C VAL A 98 6.84 5.80 9.56
N ALA A 99 5.92 4.89 9.81
CA ALA A 99 6.06 3.46 9.51
C ALA A 99 6.30 3.16 8.02
N LEU A 100 5.88 4.04 7.11
CA LEU A 100 6.17 3.92 5.68
C LEU A 100 7.65 4.15 5.35
N ASN A 101 8.39 4.83 6.20
CA ASN A 101 9.82 5.04 6.01
C ASN A 101 10.62 3.72 6.13
N ASP A 102 10.06 2.71 6.79
CA ASP A 102 10.67 1.37 6.89
C ASP A 102 10.73 0.65 5.52
N LEU A 103 9.99 1.14 4.52
CA LEU A 103 10.06 0.65 3.15
C LEU A 103 11.34 1.10 2.39
N GLY A 104 12.11 2.05 2.94
CA GLY A 104 13.34 2.54 2.31
C GLY A 104 13.11 3.10 0.91
N ASP A 105 13.82 2.58 -0.10
CA ASP A 105 13.68 3.02 -1.50
C ASP A 105 12.32 2.67 -2.13
N LEU A 106 11.53 1.83 -1.47
CA LEU A 106 10.17 1.49 -1.88
C LEU A 106 9.11 2.34 -1.17
N ALA A 107 9.50 3.34 -0.37
CA ALA A 107 8.54 4.25 0.27
C ALA A 107 7.74 5.04 -0.79
N PRO A 108 6.46 5.37 -0.51
CA PRO A 108 5.68 6.18 -1.45
C PRO A 108 6.25 7.60 -1.54
N TYR A 109 6.24 8.19 -2.74
CA TYR A 109 6.69 9.56 -2.94
C TYR A 109 5.79 10.57 -2.23
N VAL A 110 4.50 10.25 -2.19
CA VAL A 110 3.41 11.07 -1.68
C VAL A 110 2.24 10.15 -1.32
N LEU A 111 1.37 10.61 -0.42
CA LEU A 111 0.06 10.00 -0.21
C LEU A 111 -1.04 11.00 -0.59
N TRP A 112 -1.94 10.57 -1.44
CA TRP A 112 -3.20 11.25 -1.76
C TRP A 112 -4.27 10.69 -0.83
N THR A 113 -5.01 11.57 -0.14
CA THR A 113 -5.95 11.13 0.88
C THR A 113 -7.31 11.82 0.76
N ARG A 114 -8.37 11.09 1.11
CA ARG A 114 -9.73 11.60 1.22
C ARG A 114 -10.34 11.08 2.52
N GLY A 115 -10.75 12.00 3.39
CA GLY A 115 -11.21 11.72 4.75
C GLY A 115 -10.26 12.27 5.81
N ALA A 116 -10.31 11.71 7.03
CA ALA A 116 -9.56 12.23 8.18
C ALA A 116 -8.11 11.72 8.20
N SER A 117 -7.18 12.47 7.59
CA SER A 117 -5.75 12.10 7.53
C SER A 117 -5.08 11.98 8.91
N SER A 118 -5.67 12.55 9.97
CA SER A 118 -5.21 12.42 11.36
C SER A 118 -5.18 10.97 11.87
N PHE A 119 -5.95 10.05 11.27
CA PHE A 119 -5.84 8.63 11.60
C PHE A 119 -4.42 8.09 11.37
N LEU A 120 -3.69 8.60 10.38
CA LEU A 120 -2.35 8.12 10.04
C LEU A 120 -1.28 8.50 11.08
N SER A 121 -1.56 9.45 12.00
CA SER A 121 -0.66 9.82 13.09
C SER A 121 -0.79 8.93 14.34
N ARG A 122 -1.75 7.98 14.36
CA ARG A 122 -1.91 7.02 15.45
C ARG A 122 -0.69 6.08 15.54
N PRO A 123 -0.43 5.52 16.73
CA PRO A 123 0.64 4.56 16.91
C PRO A 123 0.46 3.31 16.02
N LEU A 124 1.56 2.75 15.52
CA LEU A 124 1.54 1.60 14.61
C LEU A 124 0.77 0.38 15.15
N GLN A 125 0.80 0.16 16.48
CA GLN A 125 0.08 -0.93 17.14
C GLN A 125 -1.44 -0.82 17.02
N ASP A 126 -1.97 0.37 16.73
CA ASP A 126 -3.40 0.58 16.57
C ASP A 126 -3.93 0.07 15.23
N PHE A 127 -3.04 -0.24 14.29
CA PHE A 127 -3.44 -0.67 12.95
C PHE A 127 -3.34 -2.18 12.78
N VAL A 128 -4.41 -2.76 12.20
CA VAL A 128 -4.50 -4.17 11.81
C VAL A 128 -4.89 -4.28 10.35
N THR A 129 -4.02 -4.87 9.55
CA THR A 129 -4.34 -5.19 8.16
C THR A 129 -5.09 -6.52 8.10
N ILE A 130 -6.29 -6.51 7.52
CA ILE A 130 -7.10 -7.70 7.24
C ILE A 130 -7.27 -7.81 5.72
N THR A 131 -6.74 -8.89 5.12
CA THR A 131 -6.78 -9.09 3.67
C THR A 131 -6.91 -10.55 3.31
N GLY A 132 -7.14 -10.81 2.02
CA GLY A 132 -7.32 -12.18 1.55
C GLY A 132 -7.93 -12.29 0.15
N SER A 133 -8.66 -13.36 -0.07
CA SER A 133 -9.31 -13.68 -1.34
C SER A 133 -10.38 -12.66 -1.72
N ARG A 134 -10.40 -12.27 -3.01
CA ARG A 134 -11.51 -11.49 -3.60
C ARG A 134 -12.77 -12.33 -3.78
N ALA A 135 -12.59 -13.61 -4.06
CA ALA A 135 -13.65 -14.62 -4.13
C ALA A 135 -13.58 -15.45 -2.84
N SER A 136 -13.99 -14.82 -1.74
CA SER A 136 -14.02 -15.44 -0.43
C SER A 136 -15.18 -16.43 -0.31
N THR A 137 -15.05 -17.38 0.61
CA THR A 137 -16.13 -18.32 0.96
C THR A 137 -16.98 -17.73 2.09
N PRO A 138 -18.19 -18.27 2.34
CA PRO A 138 -18.99 -17.85 3.51
C PRO A 138 -18.24 -17.99 4.85
N TYR A 139 -17.31 -18.95 4.96
CA TYR A 139 -16.42 -19.07 6.11
C TYR A 139 -15.46 -17.88 6.22
N GLY A 140 -14.77 -17.55 5.13
CA GLY A 140 -13.87 -16.40 5.09
C GLY A 140 -14.57 -15.07 5.35
N ASP A 141 -15.78 -14.90 4.79
CA ASP A 141 -16.62 -13.72 5.01
C ASP A 141 -16.99 -13.56 6.49
N HIS A 142 -17.39 -14.66 7.14
CA HIS A 142 -17.73 -14.67 8.58
C HIS A 142 -16.51 -14.30 9.43
N VAL A 143 -15.37 -14.96 9.20
CA VAL A 143 -14.15 -14.71 9.98
C VAL A 143 -13.62 -13.29 9.76
N ALA A 144 -13.65 -12.77 8.52
CA ALA A 144 -13.23 -11.40 8.24
C ALA A 144 -14.07 -10.38 9.00
N ARG A 145 -15.40 -10.59 9.07
CA ARG A 145 -16.31 -9.73 9.84
C ARG A 145 -16.04 -9.80 11.33
N GLU A 146 -15.86 -10.98 11.87
CA GLU A 146 -15.60 -11.19 13.31
C GLU A 146 -14.30 -10.52 13.74
N LEU A 147 -13.20 -10.74 13.00
CA LEU A 147 -11.91 -10.14 13.32
C LEU A 147 -11.93 -8.61 13.16
N ALA A 148 -12.63 -8.08 12.14
CA ALA A 148 -12.74 -6.63 11.95
C ALA A 148 -13.61 -5.97 13.03
N ALA A 149 -14.74 -6.59 13.41
CA ALA A 149 -15.58 -6.08 14.49
C ALA A 149 -14.86 -6.10 15.84
N SER A 150 -14.09 -7.16 16.13
CA SER A 150 -13.24 -7.21 17.32
C SER A 150 -12.13 -6.16 17.30
N THR A 151 -11.50 -5.94 16.15
CA THR A 151 -10.49 -4.88 15.98
C THR A 151 -11.08 -3.51 16.29
N ALA A 152 -12.30 -3.24 15.82
CA ALA A 152 -13.03 -2.00 16.10
C ALA A 152 -13.41 -1.88 17.59
N ALA A 153 -13.86 -2.97 18.23
CA ALA A 153 -14.17 -3.01 19.65
C ALA A 153 -12.96 -2.74 20.56
N ASP A 154 -11.76 -3.10 20.08
CA ASP A 154 -10.47 -2.79 20.73
C ASP A 154 -9.97 -1.36 20.42
N GLU A 155 -10.80 -0.49 19.83
CA GLU A 155 -10.48 0.87 19.40
C GLU A 155 -9.28 0.93 18.40
N ARG A 156 -9.03 -0.16 17.68
CA ARG A 156 -7.98 -0.27 16.66
C ARG A 156 -8.56 -0.02 15.28
N VAL A 157 -7.70 0.39 14.36
CA VAL A 157 -8.07 0.75 12.98
C VAL A 157 -7.90 -0.46 12.07
N VAL A 158 -8.95 -0.80 11.33
CA VAL A 158 -8.88 -1.81 10.27
C VAL A 158 -8.25 -1.18 9.02
N VAL A 159 -7.14 -1.75 8.56
CA VAL A 159 -6.51 -1.41 7.28
C VAL A 159 -6.81 -2.52 6.28
N ALA A 160 -7.34 -2.15 5.13
CA ALA A 160 -7.56 -3.10 4.05
C ALA A 160 -7.47 -2.40 2.68
N GLY A 161 -7.52 -3.14 1.58
CA GLY A 161 -7.75 -2.56 0.27
C GLY A 161 -9.24 -2.47 -0.03
N GLY A 162 -9.61 -1.84 -1.16
CA GLY A 162 -11.02 -1.71 -1.54
C GLY A 162 -11.62 -2.93 -2.25
N ALA A 163 -10.93 -4.07 -2.32
CA ALA A 163 -11.36 -5.20 -3.15
C ALA A 163 -12.60 -5.93 -2.61
N TYR A 164 -13.27 -6.69 -3.49
CA TYR A 164 -14.32 -7.63 -3.07
C TYR A 164 -13.78 -8.71 -2.11
N GLY A 165 -14.68 -9.44 -1.49
CA GLY A 165 -14.37 -10.53 -0.57
C GLY A 165 -13.84 -10.03 0.78
N ILE A 166 -12.76 -10.62 1.28
CA ILE A 166 -12.25 -10.40 2.63
C ILE A 166 -12.07 -8.92 2.97
N GLU A 167 -11.47 -8.12 2.06
CA GLU A 167 -11.22 -6.69 2.31
C GLU A 167 -12.54 -5.90 2.46
N GLY A 168 -13.50 -6.15 1.56
CA GLY A 168 -14.81 -5.49 1.62
C GLY A 168 -15.59 -5.85 2.89
N PHE A 169 -15.58 -7.12 3.30
CA PHE A 169 -16.25 -7.55 4.53
C PHE A 169 -15.58 -7.00 5.78
N ALA A 170 -14.25 -6.85 5.77
CA ALA A 170 -13.54 -6.21 6.87
C ALA A 170 -13.95 -4.75 7.05
N HIS A 171 -14.01 -3.95 5.95
CA HIS A 171 -14.49 -2.57 6.00
C HIS A 171 -15.95 -2.48 6.48
N GLN A 172 -16.84 -3.31 5.91
CA GLN A 172 -18.25 -3.32 6.30
C GLN A 172 -18.44 -3.59 7.80
N ALA A 173 -17.72 -4.57 8.34
CA ALA A 173 -17.83 -4.94 9.74
C ALA A 173 -17.24 -3.88 10.69
N ALA A 174 -16.10 -3.30 10.35
CA ALA A 174 -15.51 -2.20 11.11
C ALA A 174 -16.48 -1.01 11.20
N LEU A 175 -17.04 -0.58 10.05
CA LEU A 175 -18.01 0.52 9.98
C LEU A 175 -19.33 0.19 10.71
N ALA A 176 -19.82 -1.06 10.64
CA ALA A 176 -21.03 -1.50 11.34
C ALA A 176 -20.84 -1.54 12.86
N ALA A 177 -19.61 -1.81 13.33
CA ALA A 177 -19.24 -1.77 14.74
C ALA A 177 -18.94 -0.34 15.25
N GLY A 178 -19.04 0.69 14.40
CA GLY A 178 -18.71 2.08 14.76
C GLY A 178 -17.23 2.36 14.87
N GLY A 179 -16.37 1.46 14.35
CA GLY A 179 -14.92 1.59 14.39
C GLY A 179 -14.33 2.29 13.16
N ASP A 180 -13.05 2.59 13.26
CA ASP A 180 -12.28 3.30 12.26
C ASP A 180 -11.73 2.34 11.20
N THR A 181 -11.67 2.81 9.95
CA THR A 181 -11.10 2.03 8.85
C THR A 181 -10.34 2.88 7.85
N ILE A 182 -9.26 2.33 7.30
CA ILE A 182 -8.43 2.95 6.26
C ILE A 182 -8.41 2.03 5.05
N ALA A 183 -8.87 2.53 3.91
CA ALA A 183 -8.78 1.82 2.64
C ALA A 183 -7.57 2.30 1.83
N ILE A 184 -6.62 1.39 1.56
CA ILE A 184 -5.46 1.65 0.70
C ILE A 184 -5.83 1.26 -0.73
N LEU A 185 -5.86 2.23 -1.64
CA LEU A 185 -6.35 2.05 -3.00
C LEU A 185 -5.20 1.88 -4.00
N ALA A 186 -5.46 1.16 -5.09
CA ALA A 186 -4.55 1.00 -6.23
C ALA A 186 -4.86 1.96 -7.39
N ASN A 187 -5.76 2.90 -7.18
CA ASN A 187 -6.27 3.93 -8.10
C ASN A 187 -6.41 5.23 -7.34
N GLY A 188 -6.67 6.33 -8.05
CA GLY A 188 -6.91 7.63 -7.42
C GLY A 188 -8.06 7.60 -6.41
N VAL A 189 -7.92 8.32 -5.30
CA VAL A 189 -8.92 8.37 -4.22
C VAL A 189 -10.24 9.01 -4.64
N ASP A 190 -10.24 9.72 -5.80
CA ASP A 190 -11.41 10.32 -6.45
C ASP A 190 -12.28 9.30 -7.20
N ARG A 191 -11.77 8.10 -7.46
CA ARG A 191 -12.44 7.06 -8.25
C ARG A 191 -12.52 5.73 -7.53
N PRO A 192 -13.36 5.58 -6.48
CA PRO A 192 -13.48 4.33 -5.73
C PRO A 192 -13.63 3.10 -6.64
N TYR A 193 -12.79 2.10 -6.44
CA TYR A 193 -12.78 0.85 -7.19
C TYR A 193 -12.68 -0.36 -6.25
N PRO A 194 -13.43 -1.42 -6.47
CA PRO A 194 -14.36 -1.69 -7.60
C PRO A 194 -15.65 -0.87 -7.49
N ALA A 195 -16.33 -0.67 -8.64
CA ALA A 195 -17.54 0.17 -8.71
C ALA A 195 -18.66 -0.29 -7.76
N GLY A 196 -18.78 -1.61 -7.52
CA GLY A 196 -19.76 -2.16 -6.57
C GLY A 196 -19.45 -1.89 -5.10
N HIS A 197 -18.26 -1.36 -4.78
CA HIS A 197 -17.88 -0.90 -3.43
C HIS A 197 -17.88 0.64 -3.31
N ARG A 198 -18.42 1.37 -4.29
CA ARG A 198 -18.44 2.83 -4.26
C ARG A 198 -19.02 3.36 -2.96
N ASP A 199 -20.24 2.95 -2.61
CA ASP A 199 -20.94 3.43 -1.41
C ASP A 199 -20.20 3.06 -0.13
N LEU A 200 -19.60 1.86 -0.09
CA LEU A 200 -18.77 1.41 1.04
C LEU A 200 -17.53 2.30 1.21
N LEU A 201 -16.82 2.58 0.12
CA LEU A 201 -15.60 3.38 0.13
C LEU A 201 -15.91 4.87 0.37
N ASP A 202 -17.00 5.39 -0.19
CA ASP A 202 -17.44 6.77 0.08
C ASP A 202 -17.79 6.94 1.56
N ARG A 203 -18.56 6.00 2.15
CA ARG A 203 -18.81 6.00 3.60
C ARG A 203 -17.52 5.84 4.41
N GLY A 204 -16.58 4.99 3.92
CA GLY A 204 -15.25 4.85 4.53
C GLY A 204 -14.44 6.15 4.51
N ALA A 205 -14.62 7.00 3.50
CA ALA A 205 -14.01 8.33 3.44
C ALA A 205 -14.66 9.32 4.42
N ASP A 206 -15.97 9.22 4.63
CA ASP A 206 -16.71 10.17 5.48
C ASP A 206 -16.39 9.99 6.97
N VAL A 207 -16.14 8.75 7.43
CA VAL A 207 -15.90 8.43 8.86
C VAL A 207 -14.51 7.84 9.13
N GLY A 208 -13.70 7.63 8.11
CA GLY A 208 -12.38 7.03 8.15
C GLY A 208 -11.45 7.72 7.15
N LEU A 209 -10.76 6.91 6.32
CA LEU A 209 -9.77 7.44 5.38
C LEU A 209 -9.60 6.55 4.15
N LEU A 210 -9.56 7.17 2.96
CA LEU A 210 -9.01 6.57 1.76
C LEU A 210 -7.59 7.09 1.53
N VAL A 211 -6.68 6.21 1.17
CA VAL A 211 -5.27 6.52 0.91
C VAL A 211 -4.85 5.90 -0.41
N SER A 212 -4.10 6.63 -1.20
CA SER A 212 -3.44 6.13 -2.41
C SER A 212 -2.09 6.80 -2.61
N GLU A 213 -1.15 6.09 -3.19
CA GLU A 213 0.13 6.66 -3.65
C GLU A 213 0.08 7.10 -5.12
N VAL A 214 -1.01 6.75 -5.84
CA VAL A 214 -1.20 7.20 -7.22
C VAL A 214 -2.14 8.39 -7.28
N PRO A 215 -1.93 9.31 -8.24
CA PRO A 215 -2.63 10.59 -8.28
C PRO A 215 -4.13 10.43 -8.58
N PRO A 216 -4.93 11.47 -8.30
CA PRO A 216 -6.31 11.54 -8.74
C PRO A 216 -6.43 11.29 -10.25
N GLY A 217 -7.53 10.65 -10.66
CA GLY A 217 -7.77 10.23 -12.04
C GLY A 217 -7.07 8.93 -12.44
N ALA A 218 -6.11 8.42 -11.66
CA ALA A 218 -5.38 7.20 -11.97
C ALA A 218 -6.30 5.97 -11.93
N VAL A 219 -6.20 5.11 -12.95
CA VAL A 219 -6.94 3.84 -13.02
C VAL A 219 -6.17 2.71 -12.35
N PRO A 220 -6.85 1.69 -11.81
CA PRO A 220 -6.18 0.55 -11.22
C PRO A 220 -5.50 -0.30 -12.29
N THR A 221 -4.25 -0.73 -12.04
CA THR A 221 -3.51 -1.69 -12.87
C THR A 221 -3.08 -2.88 -12.03
N ARG A 222 -2.67 -3.98 -12.68
CA ARG A 222 -2.13 -5.14 -11.96
C ARG A 222 -0.88 -4.75 -11.13
N HIS A 223 0.00 -3.92 -11.70
CA HIS A 223 1.19 -3.42 -11.02
C HIS A 223 0.82 -2.65 -9.76
N ARG A 224 -0.11 -1.69 -9.83
CA ARG A 224 -0.56 -0.86 -8.71
C ARG A 224 -1.24 -1.67 -7.61
N PHE A 225 -1.98 -2.74 -7.97
CA PHE A 225 -2.52 -3.67 -6.97
C PHE A 225 -1.43 -4.41 -6.19
N ILE A 226 -0.32 -4.79 -6.84
CA ILE A 226 0.82 -5.43 -6.18
C ILE A 226 1.57 -4.40 -5.33
N ALA A 227 1.88 -3.24 -5.90
CA ALA A 227 2.59 -2.15 -5.23
C ALA A 227 1.89 -1.70 -3.94
N ARG A 228 0.56 -1.55 -3.96
CA ARG A 228 -0.27 -1.21 -2.81
C ARG A 228 -0.05 -2.13 -1.60
N GLY A 229 0.21 -3.41 -1.87
CA GLY A 229 0.37 -4.43 -0.82
C GLY A 229 1.44 -4.07 0.22
N ARG A 230 2.53 -3.41 -0.20
CA ARG A 230 3.59 -3.01 0.73
C ARG A 230 3.14 -1.90 1.68
N LEU A 231 2.27 -0.99 1.22
CA LEU A 231 1.71 0.06 2.08
C LEU A 231 0.81 -0.53 3.16
N MET A 232 -0.06 -1.48 2.78
CA MET A 232 -0.91 -2.20 3.73
C MET A 232 -0.08 -2.91 4.81
N ALA A 233 1.02 -3.55 4.41
CA ALA A 233 1.92 -4.24 5.32
C ALA A 233 2.69 -3.28 6.24
N ALA A 234 3.18 -2.16 5.70
CA ALA A 234 3.99 -1.20 6.45
C ALA A 234 3.17 -0.39 7.46
N LEU A 235 1.92 -0.04 7.11
CA LEU A 235 1.03 0.78 7.94
C LEU A 235 0.47 0.05 9.16
N ALA A 236 0.61 -1.28 9.26
CA ALA A 236 0.02 -2.04 10.36
C ALA A 236 1.08 -2.83 11.15
N SER A 237 0.90 -2.91 12.46
CA SER A 237 1.72 -3.78 13.31
C SER A 237 1.42 -5.26 13.10
N THR A 238 0.21 -5.56 12.63
CA THR A 238 -0.29 -6.92 12.44
C THR A 238 -1.01 -7.02 11.10
N THR A 239 -0.67 -8.04 10.32
CA THR A 239 -1.35 -8.38 9.06
C THR A 239 -1.97 -9.77 9.19
N VAL A 240 -3.26 -9.92 8.88
CA VAL A 240 -3.97 -11.20 8.90
C VAL A 240 -4.43 -11.59 7.52
N ILE A 241 -4.06 -12.81 7.10
CA ILE A 241 -4.53 -13.44 5.88
C ILE A 241 -5.67 -14.41 6.24
N VAL A 242 -6.90 -14.05 5.87
CA VAL A 242 -8.09 -14.86 6.19
C VAL A 242 -8.25 -16.03 5.24
N GLU A 243 -8.27 -15.75 3.94
CA GLU A 243 -8.29 -16.76 2.88
C GLU A 243 -7.38 -16.34 1.73
N ALA A 244 -6.69 -17.28 1.12
CA ALA A 244 -5.86 -17.02 -0.05
C ALA A 244 -5.60 -18.30 -0.84
N ALA A 245 -5.85 -18.29 -2.14
CA ALA A 245 -5.34 -19.33 -3.02
C ALA A 245 -3.80 -19.29 -3.08
N GLY A 246 -3.17 -20.38 -3.52
CA GLY A 246 -1.72 -20.52 -3.51
C GLY A 246 -0.92 -19.47 -4.31
N ARG A 247 -1.57 -18.76 -5.25
CA ARG A 247 -0.99 -17.68 -6.06
C ARG A 247 -1.67 -16.32 -5.80
N SER A 248 -2.30 -16.15 -4.66
CA SER A 248 -3.00 -14.90 -4.31
C SER A 248 -2.01 -13.76 -4.07
N GLY A 249 -2.34 -12.55 -4.56
CA GLY A 249 -1.56 -11.34 -4.28
C GLY A 249 -1.52 -10.95 -2.79
N SER A 250 -2.51 -11.38 -2.00
CA SER A 250 -2.52 -11.15 -0.55
C SER A 250 -1.36 -11.84 0.19
N LEU A 251 -0.79 -12.91 -0.39
CA LEU A 251 0.41 -13.55 0.16
C LEU A 251 1.64 -12.63 0.07
N GLY A 252 1.69 -11.75 -0.94
CA GLY A 252 2.71 -10.70 -1.03
C GLY A 252 2.62 -9.69 0.12
N VAL A 253 1.40 -9.35 0.57
CA VAL A 253 1.21 -8.48 1.76
C VAL A 253 1.76 -9.14 3.01
N ALA A 254 1.51 -10.45 3.21
CA ALA A 254 2.07 -11.23 4.31
C ALA A 254 3.61 -11.25 4.27
N GLN A 255 4.18 -11.42 3.08
CA GLN A 255 5.63 -11.43 2.89
C GLN A 255 6.25 -10.08 3.24
N TYR A 256 5.72 -8.97 2.72
CA TYR A 256 6.17 -7.61 3.10
C TYR A 256 6.06 -7.38 4.61
N ALA A 257 4.94 -7.76 5.23
CA ALA A 257 4.76 -7.61 6.67
C ALA A 257 5.83 -8.38 7.47
N PHE A 258 6.13 -9.63 7.06
CA PHE A 258 7.17 -10.45 7.67
C PHE A 258 8.57 -9.84 7.53
N GLU A 259 8.92 -9.38 6.32
CA GLU A 259 10.21 -8.73 6.03
C GLU A 259 10.41 -7.42 6.81
N LEU A 260 9.33 -6.66 7.02
CA LEU A 260 9.32 -5.45 7.86
C LEU A 260 9.32 -5.76 9.38
N GLY A 261 9.37 -7.04 9.78
CA GLY A 261 9.32 -7.43 11.19
C GLY A 261 7.95 -7.22 11.85
N ARG A 262 6.87 -7.05 11.06
CA ARG A 262 5.49 -6.98 11.55
C ARG A 262 4.99 -8.36 11.93
N SER A 263 3.97 -8.44 12.76
CA SER A 263 3.29 -9.69 13.07
C SER A 263 2.43 -10.14 11.88
N VAL A 264 2.53 -11.42 11.52
CA VAL A 264 1.67 -12.02 10.49
C VAL A 264 0.81 -13.10 11.12
N GLY A 265 -0.50 -13.02 10.90
CA GLY A 265 -1.49 -14.04 11.25
C GLY A 265 -2.05 -14.71 10.01
N ALA A 266 -2.39 -15.98 10.12
CA ALA A 266 -3.09 -16.72 9.08
C ALA A 266 -4.22 -17.54 9.70
N VAL A 267 -5.41 -17.46 9.10
CA VAL A 267 -6.59 -18.17 9.55
C VAL A 267 -6.57 -19.59 8.97
N PRO A 268 -6.66 -20.62 9.80
CA PRO A 268 -6.75 -22.00 9.31
C PRO A 268 -8.12 -22.21 8.65
N GLY A 269 -8.17 -23.09 7.65
CA GLY A 269 -9.42 -23.45 7.00
C GLY A 269 -9.43 -24.91 6.57
N PRO A 270 -10.50 -25.39 5.93
CA PRO A 270 -10.57 -26.79 5.49
C PRO A 270 -9.43 -27.14 4.55
N VAL A 271 -8.76 -28.29 4.80
CA VAL A 271 -7.63 -28.77 3.98
C VAL A 271 -8.01 -29.06 2.52
N THR A 272 -9.29 -29.25 2.26
CA THR A 272 -9.84 -29.47 0.92
C THR A 272 -10.19 -28.18 0.19
N SER A 273 -10.11 -27.02 0.85
CA SER A 273 -10.43 -25.71 0.25
C SER A 273 -9.22 -25.11 -0.44
N ALA A 274 -9.36 -24.73 -1.71
CA ALA A 274 -8.36 -23.98 -2.44
C ALA A 274 -8.06 -22.60 -1.79
N ALA A 275 -9.03 -22.02 -1.09
CA ALA A 275 -8.90 -20.76 -0.37
C ALA A 275 -8.04 -20.86 0.90
N SER A 276 -7.82 -22.06 1.43
CA SER A 276 -6.99 -22.32 2.61
C SER A 276 -5.52 -22.61 2.28
N VAL A 277 -5.18 -22.81 1.00
CA VAL A 277 -3.82 -23.21 0.58
C VAL A 277 -2.78 -22.16 0.97
N GLY A 278 -3.08 -20.90 0.78
CA GLY A 278 -2.20 -19.79 1.14
C GLY A 278 -1.95 -19.70 2.64
N PRO A 279 -2.99 -19.56 3.49
CA PRO A 279 -2.87 -19.58 4.93
C PRO A 279 -2.09 -20.81 5.46
N HIS A 280 -2.41 -22.01 4.98
CA HIS A 280 -1.68 -23.22 5.38
C HIS A 280 -0.20 -23.20 5.00
N ARG A 281 0.14 -22.60 3.84
CA ARG A 281 1.54 -22.42 3.44
C ARG A 281 2.26 -21.49 4.40
N LEU A 282 1.69 -20.32 4.71
CA LEU A 282 2.28 -19.35 5.64
C LEU A 282 2.50 -19.92 7.04
N LEU A 283 1.54 -20.72 7.55
CA LEU A 283 1.64 -21.40 8.84
C LEU A 283 2.76 -22.45 8.82
N ARG A 284 2.82 -23.30 7.78
CA ARG A 284 3.83 -24.34 7.64
C ARG A 284 5.25 -23.81 7.49
N GLU A 285 5.41 -22.69 6.77
CA GLU A 285 6.68 -21.99 6.57
C GLU A 285 7.13 -21.18 7.79
N GLY A 286 6.28 -21.04 8.82
CA GLY A 286 6.57 -20.23 9.99
C GLY A 286 6.55 -18.72 9.73
N THR A 287 6.07 -18.30 8.56
CA THR A 287 5.90 -16.88 8.21
C THR A 287 4.76 -16.26 9.00
N ALA A 288 3.72 -17.02 9.33
CA ALA A 288 2.56 -16.56 10.09
C ALA A 288 2.32 -17.40 11.34
N SER A 289 1.72 -16.78 12.35
CA SER A 289 1.13 -17.47 13.49
C SER A 289 -0.34 -17.80 13.21
N LEU A 290 -0.85 -18.87 13.80
CA LEU A 290 -2.26 -19.24 13.67
C LEU A 290 -3.15 -18.20 14.35
N VAL A 291 -4.24 -17.82 13.68
CA VAL A 291 -5.33 -16.98 14.20
C VAL A 291 -6.63 -17.76 14.07
N ALA A 292 -7.13 -18.29 15.19
CA ALA A 292 -8.40 -18.99 15.24
C ALA A 292 -9.53 -18.08 15.77
N ASP A 293 -9.21 -17.06 16.54
CA ASP A 293 -10.14 -16.12 17.15
C ASP A 293 -9.53 -14.73 17.37
N SER A 294 -10.33 -13.81 17.92
CA SER A 294 -9.92 -12.44 18.24
C SER A 294 -8.87 -12.37 19.35
N ALA A 295 -8.82 -13.34 20.27
CA ALA A 295 -7.81 -13.38 21.32
C ALA A 295 -6.42 -13.71 20.74
N ASP A 296 -6.35 -14.55 19.71
CA ASP A 296 -5.12 -14.79 18.94
C ASP A 296 -4.64 -13.51 18.26
N LEU A 297 -5.56 -12.75 17.63
CA LEU A 297 -5.25 -11.47 17.00
C LEU A 297 -4.69 -10.46 18.01
N ALA A 298 -5.29 -10.34 19.19
CA ALA A 298 -4.80 -9.47 20.25
C ALA A 298 -3.41 -9.87 20.76
N ARG A 299 -3.13 -11.17 20.88
CA ARG A 299 -1.80 -11.70 21.27
C ARG A 299 -0.73 -11.39 20.22
N LEU A 300 -1.07 -11.46 18.94
CA LEU A 300 -0.16 -11.13 17.84
C LEU A 300 0.26 -9.66 17.89
N GLY A 301 -0.66 -8.75 18.11
CA GLY A 301 -0.37 -7.32 18.24
C GLY A 301 0.66 -7.00 19.34
N LYS A 302 0.58 -7.71 20.48
CA LYS A 302 1.53 -7.56 21.60
C LYS A 302 2.93 -8.11 21.27
N ARG A 303 3.04 -9.19 20.49
CA ARG A 303 4.33 -9.79 20.08
C ARG A 303 5.08 -8.95 19.05
N GLY A 304 4.38 -8.28 18.14
CA GLY A 304 4.96 -7.35 17.18
C GLY A 304 5.73 -6.22 17.85
N ASN A 305 5.17 -5.68 18.93
CA ASN A 305 5.82 -4.63 19.73
C ASN A 305 7.14 -5.09 20.37
N ALA A 306 7.22 -6.34 20.83
CA ALA A 306 8.43 -6.89 21.44
C ALA A 306 9.57 -7.11 20.44
N ARG A 307 9.26 -7.47 19.19
CA ARG A 307 10.25 -7.68 18.13
C ARG A 307 10.79 -6.36 17.56
N GLN A 308 9.98 -5.32 17.46
CA GLN A 308 10.40 -4.00 16.97
C GLN A 308 11.44 -3.33 17.90
N VAL A 309 11.38 -3.60 19.19
CA VAL A 309 12.35 -3.08 20.19
C VAL A 309 13.71 -3.78 20.08
N SER A 310 13.80 -4.97 19.50
CA SER A 310 14.98 -5.85 19.56
C SER A 310 15.69 -6.08 18.22
N ALA A 311 15.16 -5.65 17.07
CA ALA A 311 15.73 -5.97 15.77
C ALA A 311 16.42 -4.77 15.12
N PRO A 312 17.63 -4.94 14.52
CA PRO A 312 18.15 -3.98 13.57
C PRO A 312 17.19 -3.92 12.37
N ARG A 313 16.91 -2.70 11.87
CA ARG A 313 16.00 -2.47 10.74
C ARG A 313 16.43 -3.34 9.53
N PRO A 314 15.60 -4.25 9.02
CA PRO A 314 15.93 -5.00 7.81
C PRO A 314 15.88 -4.04 6.61
N GLN A 315 16.90 -4.06 5.77
CA GLN A 315 16.80 -3.50 4.44
C GLN A 315 15.97 -4.47 3.60
N VAL A 316 14.86 -3.98 3.06
CA VAL A 316 14.04 -4.75 2.10
C VAL A 316 14.86 -4.92 0.82
N ASP A 317 15.17 -6.17 0.48
CA ASP A 317 15.95 -6.51 -0.70
C ASP A 317 15.09 -6.33 -1.97
N ALA A 318 15.30 -5.19 -2.65
CA ALA A 318 14.54 -4.81 -3.85
C ALA A 318 14.69 -5.82 -5.01
N ASP A 319 15.78 -6.57 -5.04
CA ASP A 319 16.06 -7.55 -6.12
C ASP A 319 15.21 -8.82 -6.01
N ARG A 320 14.64 -9.13 -4.84
CA ARG A 320 13.77 -10.31 -4.65
C ARG A 320 12.33 -10.11 -5.13
N VAL A 321 11.93 -8.89 -5.44
CA VAL A 321 10.55 -8.52 -5.83
C VAL A 321 10.40 -8.42 -7.35
N ARG A 322 11.32 -8.92 -8.16
CA ARG A 322 11.16 -8.92 -9.62
C ARG A 322 9.93 -9.75 -10.04
N PRO A 323 8.98 -9.17 -10.80
CA PRO A 323 7.94 -9.97 -11.44
C PRO A 323 8.60 -10.95 -12.43
N ALA A 324 8.16 -12.20 -12.39
CA ALA A 324 8.60 -13.21 -13.37
C ALA A 324 8.38 -12.67 -14.79
N THR A 325 9.45 -12.57 -15.57
CA THR A 325 9.41 -12.26 -17.01
C THR A 325 8.44 -13.24 -17.68
N PRO A 326 7.50 -12.80 -18.53
CA PRO A 326 6.66 -13.71 -19.28
C PRO A 326 7.53 -14.50 -20.26
N GLU A 327 7.50 -15.82 -20.18
CA GLU A 327 8.07 -16.70 -21.21
C GLU A 327 7.42 -16.39 -22.58
N PRO A 328 8.19 -16.34 -23.67
CA PRO A 328 7.65 -16.15 -24.99
C PRO A 328 6.73 -17.34 -25.35
N THR A 329 5.48 -17.04 -25.65
CA THR A 329 4.50 -17.99 -26.17
C THR A 329 5.07 -18.64 -27.43
N ARG A 330 5.42 -19.93 -27.35
CA ARG A 330 5.61 -20.76 -28.55
C ARG A 330 4.25 -20.92 -29.22
N SER A 331 4.12 -20.29 -30.39
CA SER A 331 3.03 -20.59 -31.34
C SER A 331 3.19 -22.03 -31.86
N LEU A 332 2.14 -22.81 -31.71
CA LEU A 332 1.82 -23.97 -32.54
C LEU A 332 0.72 -23.59 -33.52
#